data_6ed42363c226efb02ad3d9ad4647a99a
#
_entry.id   6ed42363c226efb02ad3d9ad4647a99a
#
_cell.length_a   1.000
_cell.length_b   1.000
_cell.length_c   1.000
_cell.angle_alpha   90.00
_cell.angle_beta   90.00
_cell.angle_gamma   90.00
#
_symmetry.space_group_name_H-M   'P 1'
#
loop_
_entity.id
_entity.type
_entity.pdbx_description
1 polymer ?
#
loop_
_entity_poly.entity_id
_entity_poly.type
_entity_poly.pdbx_seq_one_letter_code
_entity_poly.pdbx_strand_id
1 'polypeptide(L)'
;MVTIDMAFMIIFIIQTGVGGLGNSLLLGHYIFTYLNGHRLKPIDLLISHLAFVNTAVLFFKGIPQAMAAFGVSNFLDDTGCKLVIYLHRVARSLSLFTTSFLSGFQVITINSRSATCVNFKARMPKFIVPSCFLFWAFSLLTHGTILLYIRGPRDSRNSTKRNVYIYCSSFYTSGNISVFTVITSLLDMVHVGIMVWTSGFMVLILYRHHQQTHYIHQNNFTPGGAPETRAIQTILLLVSMFVFFYMINSVMSGYMNFFKPSPWFVHTSAFLAACYSACSPFVFIMSDSQVLRYCVTFWQRIKAPILTLALG
;
A
#
# COMPACT_ATOMS: atom_id res chain seq x y z
N MET A 1 24.65 -7.40 -18.22
CA MET A 1 23.18 -7.36 -18.30
C MET A 1 22.56 -8.52 -17.56
N VAL A 2 22.88 -9.77 -17.86
CA VAL A 2 22.29 -10.97 -17.24
C VAL A 2 22.36 -10.98 -15.69
N THR A 3 23.47 -10.57 -15.10
CA THR A 3 23.66 -10.52 -13.62
C THR A 3 22.77 -9.47 -12.94
N ILE A 4 22.50 -8.34 -13.56
CA ILE A 4 21.67 -7.27 -13.02
C ILE A 4 20.18 -7.70 -13.06
N ASP A 5 19.75 -8.30 -14.16
CA ASP A 5 18.37 -8.77 -14.31
C ASP A 5 18.05 -9.91 -13.33
N MET A 6 19.00 -10.83 -13.12
CA MET A 6 18.90 -11.89 -12.09
C MET A 6 18.81 -11.33 -10.67
N ALA A 7 19.57 -10.28 -10.35
CA ALA A 7 19.46 -9.62 -9.04
C ALA A 7 18.09 -9.00 -8.84
N PHE A 8 17.54 -8.31 -9.84
CA PHE A 8 16.17 -7.76 -9.77
C PHE A 8 15.11 -8.84 -9.66
N MET A 9 15.26 -9.97 -10.35
CA MET A 9 14.35 -11.11 -10.19
C MET A 9 14.27 -11.56 -8.73
N ILE A 10 15.43 -11.81 -8.11
CA ILE A 10 15.51 -12.24 -6.70
C ILE A 10 14.88 -11.18 -5.78
N ILE A 11 15.18 -9.90 -5.99
CA ILE A 11 14.64 -8.78 -5.23
C ILE A 11 13.11 -8.74 -5.32
N PHE A 12 12.53 -8.89 -6.52
CA PHE A 12 11.07 -8.89 -6.69
C PHE A 12 10.40 -10.10 -6.04
N ILE A 13 11.02 -11.29 -6.13
CA ILE A 13 10.51 -12.50 -5.48
C ILE A 13 10.52 -12.31 -3.95
N ILE A 14 11.62 -11.84 -3.38
CA ILE A 14 11.73 -11.58 -1.94
C ILE A 14 10.72 -10.50 -1.51
N GLN A 15 10.65 -9.38 -2.21
CA GLN A 15 9.73 -8.29 -1.89
C GLN A 15 8.27 -8.74 -1.93
N THR A 16 7.88 -9.47 -2.98
CA THR A 16 6.51 -9.96 -3.14
C THR A 16 6.20 -11.07 -2.12
N GLY A 17 7.14 -11.99 -1.89
CA GLY A 17 6.96 -13.07 -0.93
C GLY A 17 6.89 -12.60 0.50
N VAL A 18 7.85 -11.79 0.94
CA VAL A 18 7.91 -11.26 2.31
C VAL A 18 6.76 -10.30 2.58
N GLY A 19 6.51 -9.36 1.66
CA GLY A 19 5.41 -8.40 1.79
C GLY A 19 4.04 -9.08 1.71
N GLY A 20 3.87 -10.04 0.80
CA GLY A 20 2.65 -10.85 0.68
C GLY A 20 2.38 -11.67 1.92
N LEU A 21 3.41 -12.32 2.48
CA LEU A 21 3.30 -13.07 3.74
C LEU A 21 2.91 -12.15 4.90
N GLY A 22 3.56 -11.00 5.06
CA GLY A 22 3.24 -10.02 6.11
C GLY A 22 1.81 -9.53 6.05
N ASN A 23 1.32 -9.15 4.86
CA ASN A 23 -0.07 -8.73 4.67
C ASN A 23 -1.06 -9.89 4.90
N SER A 24 -0.72 -11.11 4.47
CA SER A 24 -1.57 -12.30 4.69
C SER A 24 -1.68 -12.68 6.17
N LEU A 25 -0.59 -12.58 6.93
CA LEU A 25 -0.60 -12.80 8.38
C LEU A 25 -1.46 -11.76 9.11
N LEU A 26 -1.34 -10.50 8.71
CA LEU A 26 -2.14 -9.41 9.26
C LEU A 26 -3.62 -9.63 8.97
N LEU A 27 -3.98 -9.94 7.73
CA LEU A 27 -5.35 -10.23 7.32
C LEU A 27 -5.89 -11.48 8.04
N GLY A 28 -5.09 -12.54 8.12
CA GLY A 28 -5.44 -13.78 8.81
C GLY A 28 -5.72 -13.57 10.30
N HIS A 29 -4.95 -12.71 10.98
CA HIS A 29 -5.22 -12.33 12.37
C HIS A 29 -6.60 -11.71 12.55
N TYR A 30 -6.98 -10.73 11.72
CA TYR A 30 -8.27 -10.07 11.83
C TYR A 30 -9.44 -10.99 11.45
N ILE A 31 -9.28 -11.84 10.41
CA ILE A 31 -10.27 -12.85 10.06
C ILE A 31 -10.47 -13.84 11.22
N PHE A 32 -9.39 -14.34 11.81
CA PHE A 32 -9.44 -15.25 12.94
C PHE A 32 -10.13 -14.62 14.15
N THR A 33 -9.82 -13.35 14.46
CA THR A 33 -10.44 -12.57 15.52
C THR A 33 -11.96 -12.43 15.31
N TYR A 34 -12.37 -12.17 14.07
CA TYR A 34 -13.79 -12.06 13.70
C TYR A 34 -14.51 -13.41 13.82
N LEU A 35 -13.91 -14.51 13.31
CA LEU A 35 -14.50 -15.85 13.36
C LEU A 35 -14.64 -16.37 14.80
N ASN A 36 -13.79 -15.95 15.73
CA ASN A 36 -13.90 -16.27 17.15
C ASN A 36 -14.96 -15.41 17.90
N GLY A 37 -15.78 -14.65 17.18
CA GLY A 37 -16.87 -13.85 17.76
C GLY A 37 -16.42 -12.54 18.40
N HIS A 38 -15.15 -12.16 18.29
CA HIS A 38 -14.68 -10.87 18.78
C HIS A 38 -15.08 -9.74 17.83
N ARG A 39 -15.61 -8.65 18.38
CA ARG A 39 -15.94 -7.47 17.59
C ARG A 39 -14.66 -6.75 17.13
N LEU A 40 -14.49 -6.62 15.83
CA LEU A 40 -13.41 -5.80 15.26
C LEU A 40 -13.68 -4.31 15.50
N LYS A 41 -12.63 -3.58 15.84
CA LYS A 41 -12.68 -2.12 15.91
C LYS A 41 -12.82 -1.56 14.48
N PRO A 42 -13.39 -0.38 14.31
CA PRO A 42 -13.49 0.26 12.99
C PRO A 42 -12.15 0.39 12.26
N ILE A 43 -11.08 0.64 13.01
CA ILE A 43 -9.72 0.74 12.47
C ILE A 43 -9.21 -0.62 11.96
N ASP A 44 -9.58 -1.73 12.61
CA ASP A 44 -9.15 -3.07 12.21
C ASP A 44 -9.70 -3.45 10.84
N LEU A 45 -10.92 -2.98 10.50
CA LEU A 45 -11.52 -3.15 9.18
C LEU A 45 -10.72 -2.40 8.10
N LEU A 46 -10.29 -1.17 8.39
CA LEU A 46 -9.46 -0.39 7.46
C LEU A 46 -8.09 -1.01 7.27
N ILE A 47 -7.46 -1.51 8.35
CA ILE A 47 -6.16 -2.18 8.27
C ILE A 47 -6.29 -3.49 7.48
N SER A 48 -7.36 -4.26 7.71
CA SER A 48 -7.64 -5.50 6.94
C SER A 48 -7.83 -5.21 5.46
N HIS A 49 -8.60 -4.17 5.12
CA HIS A 49 -8.79 -3.73 3.74
C HIS A 49 -7.46 -3.29 3.12
N LEU A 50 -6.64 -2.53 3.86
CA LEU A 50 -5.31 -2.10 3.41
C LEU A 50 -4.38 -3.29 3.16
N ALA A 51 -4.35 -4.29 4.05
CA ALA A 51 -3.56 -5.50 3.88
C ALA A 51 -4.00 -6.29 2.64
N PHE A 52 -5.31 -6.40 2.39
CA PHE A 52 -5.85 -7.04 1.19
C PHE A 52 -5.41 -6.33 -0.09
N VAL A 53 -5.59 -5.02 -0.18
CA VAL A 53 -5.23 -4.26 -1.39
C VAL A 53 -3.71 -4.18 -1.60
N ASN A 54 -2.91 -4.12 -0.52
CA ASN A 54 -1.45 -4.16 -0.62
C ASN A 54 -0.95 -5.53 -1.11
N THR A 55 -1.60 -6.63 -0.72
CA THR A 55 -1.33 -7.95 -1.29
C THR A 55 -1.60 -7.95 -2.80
N ALA A 56 -2.71 -7.38 -3.23
CA ALA A 56 -3.04 -7.27 -4.64
C ALA A 56 -2.01 -6.42 -5.42
N VAL A 57 -1.54 -5.28 -4.86
CA VAL A 57 -0.46 -4.47 -5.45
C VAL A 57 0.80 -5.32 -5.66
N LEU A 58 1.23 -6.08 -4.65
CA LEU A 58 2.42 -6.92 -4.70
C LEU A 58 2.29 -8.02 -5.76
N PHE A 59 1.16 -8.71 -5.85
CA PHE A 59 0.97 -9.77 -6.83
C PHE A 59 0.88 -9.23 -8.26
N PHE A 60 0.05 -8.22 -8.51
CA PHE A 60 -0.12 -7.68 -9.85
C PHE A 60 1.05 -6.84 -10.36
N LYS A 61 1.97 -6.42 -9.50
CA LYS A 61 3.20 -5.75 -9.88
C LYS A 61 4.42 -6.67 -9.78
N GLY A 62 4.61 -7.33 -8.64
CA GLY A 62 5.83 -8.06 -8.33
C GLY A 62 6.00 -9.32 -9.16
N ILE A 63 4.94 -10.13 -9.36
CA ILE A 63 5.04 -11.37 -10.14
C ILE A 63 5.39 -11.08 -11.62
N PRO A 64 4.66 -10.23 -12.34
CA PRO A 64 5.01 -9.94 -13.74
C PRO A 64 6.40 -9.31 -13.88
N GLN A 65 6.82 -8.51 -12.89
CA GLN A 65 8.13 -7.89 -12.91
C GLN A 65 9.25 -8.91 -12.66
N ALA A 66 9.04 -9.88 -11.78
CA ALA A 66 9.97 -10.98 -11.54
C ALA A 66 10.11 -11.86 -12.80
N MET A 67 9.00 -12.20 -13.46
CA MET A 67 8.99 -12.98 -14.69
C MET A 67 9.74 -12.24 -15.83
N ALA A 68 9.50 -10.93 -15.96
CA ALA A 68 10.20 -10.11 -16.95
C ALA A 68 11.71 -10.03 -16.67
N ALA A 69 12.12 -9.90 -15.40
CA ALA A 69 13.52 -9.89 -14.99
C ALA A 69 14.17 -11.27 -15.17
N PHE A 70 13.43 -12.37 -15.06
CA PHE A 70 13.91 -13.71 -15.40
C PHE A 70 14.13 -13.93 -16.90
N GLY A 71 13.72 -12.97 -17.73
CA GLY A 71 13.89 -13.04 -19.19
C GLY A 71 12.75 -13.77 -19.91
N VAL A 72 11.65 -14.09 -19.21
CA VAL A 72 10.47 -14.66 -19.85
C VAL A 72 9.78 -13.57 -20.67
N SER A 73 9.87 -13.69 -21.99
CA SER A 73 9.23 -12.75 -22.92
C SER A 73 7.85 -13.25 -23.35
N ASN A 74 6.92 -12.32 -23.57
CA ASN A 74 5.60 -12.61 -24.14
C ASN A 74 4.74 -13.61 -23.34
N PHE A 75 4.90 -13.64 -22.00
CA PHE A 75 4.13 -14.52 -21.12
C PHE A 75 2.69 -14.04 -20.86
N LEU A 76 2.39 -12.78 -21.18
CA LEU A 76 1.05 -12.21 -21.12
C LEU A 76 0.56 -11.94 -22.55
N ASP A 77 -0.66 -12.36 -22.83
CA ASP A 77 -1.42 -11.97 -24.02
C ASP A 77 -2.02 -10.56 -23.84
N ASP A 78 -2.80 -10.12 -24.82
CA ASP A 78 -3.45 -8.81 -24.79
C ASP A 78 -4.38 -8.66 -23.57
N THR A 79 -5.17 -9.69 -23.27
CA THR A 79 -6.12 -9.71 -22.14
C THR A 79 -5.37 -9.74 -20.81
N GLY A 80 -4.33 -10.57 -20.69
CA GLY A 80 -3.51 -10.67 -19.49
C GLY A 80 -2.80 -9.35 -19.18
N CYS A 81 -2.24 -8.66 -20.18
CA CYS A 81 -1.61 -7.34 -20.04
C CYS A 81 -2.62 -6.29 -19.53
N LYS A 82 -3.80 -6.23 -20.14
CA LYS A 82 -4.88 -5.32 -19.72
C LYS A 82 -5.29 -5.57 -18.27
N LEU A 83 -5.58 -6.84 -17.94
CA LEU A 83 -6.06 -7.22 -16.62
C LEU A 83 -5.02 -6.92 -15.51
N VAL A 84 -3.77 -7.33 -15.71
CA VAL A 84 -2.70 -7.17 -14.72
C VAL A 84 -2.44 -5.69 -14.44
N ILE A 85 -2.32 -4.86 -15.48
CA ILE A 85 -2.04 -3.44 -15.33
C ILE A 85 -3.24 -2.70 -14.74
N TYR A 86 -4.46 -3.05 -15.16
CA TYR A 86 -5.69 -2.49 -14.62
C TYR A 86 -5.84 -2.79 -13.12
N LEU A 87 -5.75 -4.06 -12.74
CA LEU A 87 -5.88 -4.47 -11.33
C LEU A 87 -4.79 -3.90 -10.45
N HIS A 88 -3.55 -3.81 -10.95
CA HIS A 88 -2.46 -3.13 -10.23
C HIS A 88 -2.80 -1.65 -9.96
N ARG A 89 -3.31 -0.92 -10.96
CA ARG A 89 -3.67 0.50 -10.78
C ARG A 89 -4.84 0.70 -9.84
N VAL A 90 -5.87 -0.15 -9.95
CA VAL A 90 -7.01 -0.14 -9.02
C VAL A 90 -6.55 -0.40 -7.59
N ALA A 91 -5.75 -1.46 -7.37
CA ALA A 91 -5.23 -1.80 -6.04
C ALA A 91 -4.36 -0.67 -5.46
N ARG A 92 -3.49 -0.05 -6.27
CA ARG A 92 -2.67 1.09 -5.84
C ARG A 92 -3.53 2.29 -5.43
N SER A 93 -4.55 2.62 -6.22
CA SER A 93 -5.50 3.69 -5.90
C SER A 93 -6.25 3.41 -4.60
N LEU A 94 -6.73 2.18 -4.41
CA LEU A 94 -7.39 1.76 -3.17
C LEU A 94 -6.45 1.83 -1.96
N SER A 95 -5.18 1.46 -2.11
CA SER A 95 -4.17 1.60 -1.05
C SER A 95 -3.99 3.07 -0.65
N LEU A 96 -3.92 3.98 -1.62
CA LEU A 96 -3.84 5.42 -1.39
C LEU A 96 -5.08 5.96 -0.66
N PHE A 97 -6.29 5.63 -1.14
CA PHE A 97 -7.55 6.03 -0.51
C PHE A 97 -7.65 5.52 0.93
N THR A 98 -7.35 4.23 1.14
CA THR A 98 -7.45 3.61 2.46
C THR A 98 -6.47 4.21 3.45
N THR A 99 -5.23 4.50 3.02
CA THR A 99 -4.22 5.14 3.86
C THR A 99 -4.61 6.58 4.21
N SER A 100 -5.12 7.34 3.25
CA SER A 100 -5.64 8.69 3.46
C SER A 100 -6.83 8.70 4.42
N PHE A 101 -7.77 7.76 4.24
CA PHE A 101 -8.94 7.62 5.11
C PHE A 101 -8.55 7.19 6.53
N LEU A 102 -7.58 6.27 6.66
CA LEU A 102 -7.04 5.82 7.94
C LEU A 102 -6.39 6.99 8.71
N SER A 103 -5.60 7.83 8.03
CA SER A 103 -4.97 9.00 8.66
C SER A 103 -6.01 10.03 9.12
N GLY A 104 -7.03 10.29 8.31
CA GLY A 104 -8.16 11.16 8.68
C GLY A 104 -8.96 10.61 9.86
N PHE A 105 -9.23 9.30 9.88
CA PHE A 105 -9.91 8.62 10.98
C PHE A 105 -9.15 8.80 12.30
N GLN A 106 -7.82 8.66 12.28
CA GLN A 106 -6.99 8.85 13.47
C GLN A 106 -7.07 10.27 14.02
N VAL A 107 -7.01 11.29 13.16
CA VAL A 107 -7.16 12.70 13.59
C VAL A 107 -8.47 12.92 14.35
N ILE A 108 -9.57 12.40 13.80
CA ILE A 108 -10.90 12.54 14.41
C ILE A 108 -10.98 11.78 15.75
N THR A 109 -10.36 10.60 15.81
CA THR A 109 -10.36 9.75 17.00
C THR A 109 -9.59 10.40 18.15
N ILE A 110 -8.50 11.09 17.85
CA ILE A 110 -7.63 11.74 18.84
C ILE A 110 -8.21 13.08 19.29
N ASN A 111 -8.82 13.85 18.38
CA ASN A 111 -9.39 15.17 18.67
C ASN A 111 -10.76 15.09 19.35
N SER A 112 -10.93 14.21 20.32
CA SER A 112 -12.21 13.95 21.02
C SER A 112 -12.66 15.05 21.99
N ARG A 113 -11.98 16.20 22.05
CA ARG A 113 -12.33 17.32 22.94
C ARG A 113 -13.52 18.16 22.45
N SER A 114 -13.86 18.09 21.16
CA SER A 114 -15.01 18.82 20.60
C SER A 114 -16.26 17.93 20.59
N ALA A 115 -17.40 18.45 21.04
CA ALA A 115 -18.69 17.73 21.00
C ALA A 115 -19.03 17.23 19.58
N THR A 116 -18.67 17.99 18.56
CA THR A 116 -18.83 17.61 17.15
C THR A 116 -17.99 16.39 16.78
N CYS A 117 -16.73 16.31 17.26
CA CYS A 117 -15.85 15.16 17.02
C CYS A 117 -16.35 13.90 17.75
N VAL A 118 -16.89 14.04 18.96
CA VAL A 118 -17.47 12.91 19.73
C VAL A 118 -18.66 12.31 18.98
N ASN A 119 -19.59 13.15 18.50
CA ASN A 119 -20.73 12.70 17.71
C ASN A 119 -20.32 12.05 16.39
N PHE A 120 -19.31 12.59 15.73
CA PHE A 120 -18.77 12.05 14.49
C PHE A 120 -18.07 10.71 14.72
N LYS A 121 -17.25 10.60 15.77
CA LYS A 121 -16.60 9.34 16.18
C LYS A 121 -17.60 8.20 16.40
N ALA A 122 -18.74 8.49 17.03
CA ALA A 122 -19.80 7.50 17.27
C ALA A 122 -20.48 7.02 15.96
N ARG A 123 -20.54 7.87 14.95
CA ARG A 123 -21.16 7.55 13.64
C ARG A 123 -20.20 6.95 12.62
N MET A 124 -18.90 7.23 12.73
CA MET A 124 -17.85 6.79 11.80
C MET A 124 -17.87 5.29 11.48
N PRO A 125 -18.05 4.35 12.44
CA PRO A 125 -18.08 2.92 12.13
C PRO A 125 -19.10 2.55 11.06
N LYS A 126 -20.22 3.27 10.98
CA LYS A 126 -21.29 3.04 10.02
C LYS A 126 -20.91 3.48 8.60
N PHE A 127 -19.93 4.37 8.45
CA PHE A 127 -19.50 4.90 7.16
C PHE A 127 -18.29 4.17 6.56
N ILE A 128 -17.54 3.39 7.34
CA ILE A 128 -16.33 2.72 6.86
C ILE A 128 -16.64 1.76 5.71
N VAL A 129 -17.59 0.85 5.91
CA VAL A 129 -17.93 -0.17 4.90
C VAL A 129 -18.50 0.48 3.63
N PRO A 130 -19.50 1.39 3.71
CA PRO A 130 -19.96 2.12 2.52
C PRO A 130 -18.85 2.92 1.81
N SER A 131 -17.93 3.55 2.56
CA SER A 131 -16.81 4.28 1.99
C SER A 131 -15.85 3.36 1.24
N CYS A 132 -15.56 2.17 1.77
CA CYS A 132 -14.75 1.19 1.06
C CYS A 132 -15.40 0.77 -0.26
N PHE A 133 -16.70 0.48 -0.28
CA PHE A 133 -17.42 0.17 -1.52
C PHE A 133 -17.39 1.34 -2.52
N LEU A 134 -17.55 2.56 -2.05
CA LEU A 134 -17.46 3.76 -2.89
C LEU A 134 -16.05 3.91 -3.49
N PHE A 135 -15.00 3.66 -2.69
CA PHE A 135 -13.61 3.70 -3.17
C PHE A 135 -13.35 2.62 -4.23
N TRP A 136 -13.90 1.41 -4.06
CA TRP A 136 -13.84 0.37 -5.07
C TRP A 136 -14.51 0.79 -6.38
N ALA A 137 -15.78 1.24 -6.31
CA ALA A 137 -16.53 1.69 -7.48
C ALA A 137 -15.80 2.84 -8.20
N PHE A 138 -15.33 3.84 -7.46
CA PHE A 138 -14.59 4.96 -8.00
C PHE A 138 -13.28 4.53 -8.67
N SER A 139 -12.48 3.67 -8.02
CA SER A 139 -11.21 3.20 -8.56
C SER A 139 -11.40 2.34 -9.81
N LEU A 140 -12.41 1.46 -9.84
CA LEU A 140 -12.74 0.65 -11.01
C LEU A 140 -13.15 1.52 -12.20
N LEU A 141 -13.99 2.52 -11.97
CA LEU A 141 -14.46 3.43 -13.02
C LEU A 141 -13.33 4.32 -13.56
N THR A 142 -12.56 4.95 -12.66
CA THR A 142 -11.50 5.88 -13.07
C THR A 142 -10.36 5.20 -13.82
N HIS A 143 -10.05 3.93 -13.53
CA HIS A 143 -8.98 3.22 -14.23
C HIS A 143 -9.46 2.38 -15.43
N GLY A 144 -10.78 2.27 -15.66
CA GLY A 144 -11.34 1.49 -16.76
C GLY A 144 -10.86 1.90 -18.16
N THR A 145 -10.59 3.18 -18.36
CA THR A 145 -10.06 3.71 -19.63
C THR A 145 -8.71 3.09 -20.04
N ILE A 146 -7.91 2.62 -19.07
CA ILE A 146 -6.60 2.02 -19.38
C ILE A 146 -6.71 0.74 -20.22
N LEU A 147 -7.84 0.04 -20.09
CA LEU A 147 -8.14 -1.18 -20.87
C LEU A 147 -8.17 -0.93 -22.38
N LEU A 148 -8.42 0.31 -22.80
CA LEU A 148 -8.46 0.72 -24.20
C LEU A 148 -7.06 0.93 -24.79
N TYR A 149 -6.06 1.24 -23.94
CA TYR A 149 -4.76 1.72 -24.36
C TYR A 149 -3.60 0.74 -24.11
N ILE A 150 -3.85 -0.34 -23.38
CA ILE A 150 -2.87 -1.39 -23.11
C ILE A 150 -3.08 -2.56 -24.08
N ARG A 151 -1.98 -3.09 -24.62
CA ARG A 151 -1.96 -4.28 -25.46
C ARG A 151 -0.77 -5.18 -25.15
N GLY A 152 -0.88 -6.43 -25.56
CA GLY A 152 0.20 -7.40 -25.48
C GLY A 152 1.36 -7.07 -26.40
N PRO A 153 2.53 -7.70 -26.20
CA PRO A 153 3.77 -7.40 -26.91
C PRO A 153 3.73 -7.77 -28.41
N ARG A 154 2.85 -8.67 -28.84
CA ARG A 154 2.77 -9.18 -30.23
C ARG A 154 2.34 -8.13 -31.27
N ASP A 155 1.49 -7.19 -30.88
CA ASP A 155 0.95 -6.16 -31.79
C ASP A 155 1.93 -5.01 -32.09
N SER A 156 3.20 -5.17 -31.67
CA SER A 156 4.17 -4.08 -31.63
C SER A 156 4.92 -3.79 -32.94
N ARG A 157 4.65 -4.51 -34.05
CA ARG A 157 5.49 -4.40 -35.25
C ARG A 157 5.35 -3.12 -36.08
N ASN A 158 4.29 -2.30 -35.92
CA ASN A 158 4.00 -1.21 -36.87
C ASN A 158 3.59 0.15 -36.30
N SER A 159 3.95 0.55 -35.07
CA SER A 159 3.59 1.90 -34.57
C SER A 159 4.67 2.50 -33.68
N THR A 160 4.74 3.81 -33.65
CA THR A 160 5.51 4.67 -32.74
C THR A 160 5.16 4.39 -31.27
N LYS A 161 5.60 3.24 -30.76
CA LYS A 161 5.20 2.70 -29.45
C LYS A 161 6.22 3.07 -28.40
N ARG A 162 5.73 3.61 -27.29
CA ARG A 162 6.49 3.79 -26.07
C ARG A 162 6.23 2.58 -25.18
N ASN A 163 7.23 1.73 -24.96
CA ASN A 163 7.12 0.64 -23.99
C ASN A 163 7.12 1.24 -22.58
N VAL A 164 5.94 1.30 -21.96
CA VAL A 164 5.79 1.80 -20.57
C VAL A 164 6.09 0.69 -19.56
N TYR A 165 5.91 -0.57 -19.97
CA TYR A 165 6.20 -1.74 -19.15
C TYR A 165 7.13 -2.67 -19.91
N ILE A 166 8.01 -3.37 -19.21
CA ILE A 166 8.97 -4.29 -19.83
C ILE A 166 8.22 -5.46 -20.52
N TYR A 167 7.06 -5.85 -20.00
CA TYR A 167 6.29 -7.02 -20.44
C TYR A 167 5.01 -6.68 -21.23
N CYS A 168 4.60 -5.42 -21.29
CA CYS A 168 3.40 -4.98 -22.02
C CYS A 168 3.67 -3.66 -22.75
N SER A 169 2.99 -3.42 -23.87
CA SER A 169 3.07 -2.17 -24.64
C SER A 169 1.86 -1.28 -24.39
N SER A 170 2.08 0.01 -24.38
CA SER A 170 1.02 1.01 -24.34
C SER A 170 1.01 1.83 -25.63
N PHE A 171 -0.18 2.06 -26.18
CA PHE A 171 -0.38 2.94 -27.30
C PHE A 171 -0.65 4.35 -26.81
N TYR A 172 0.18 5.29 -27.18
CA TYR A 172 -0.08 6.71 -26.95
C TYR A 172 -0.53 7.37 -28.27
N THR A 173 -1.81 7.72 -28.34
CA THR A 173 -2.28 8.73 -29.29
C THR A 173 -2.27 10.06 -28.54
N SER A 174 -1.61 11.07 -29.10
CA SER A 174 -1.01 12.22 -28.39
C SER A 174 -1.96 13.24 -27.73
N GLY A 175 -3.22 12.94 -27.46
CA GLY A 175 -4.14 13.91 -26.87
C GLY A 175 -4.86 13.36 -25.61
N ASN A 176 -5.62 12.28 -25.78
CA ASN A 176 -6.61 11.89 -24.76
C ASN A 176 -6.04 11.18 -23.52
N ILE A 177 -4.91 10.48 -23.66
CA ILE A 177 -4.27 9.81 -22.51
C ILE A 177 -3.61 10.83 -21.59
N SER A 178 -3.06 11.90 -22.16
CA SER A 178 -2.43 12.96 -21.37
C SER A 178 -3.42 13.55 -20.36
N VAL A 179 -4.63 13.85 -20.80
CA VAL A 179 -5.69 14.42 -19.94
C VAL A 179 -6.08 13.46 -18.83
N PHE A 180 -6.32 12.18 -19.14
CA PHE A 180 -6.70 11.19 -18.13
C PHE A 180 -5.57 10.93 -17.11
N THR A 181 -4.34 10.83 -17.57
CA THR A 181 -3.18 10.67 -16.69
C THR A 181 -3.00 11.89 -15.77
N VAL A 182 -3.23 13.10 -16.31
CA VAL A 182 -3.19 14.33 -15.51
C VAL A 182 -4.29 14.31 -14.44
N ILE A 183 -5.53 13.96 -14.81
CA ILE A 183 -6.65 13.90 -13.84
C ILE A 183 -6.36 12.92 -12.73
N THR A 184 -5.93 11.69 -13.05
CA THR A 184 -5.60 10.68 -12.02
C THR A 184 -4.44 11.13 -11.14
N SER A 185 -3.42 11.78 -11.70
CA SER A 185 -2.30 12.33 -10.94
C SER A 185 -2.75 13.47 -10.01
N LEU A 186 -3.65 14.33 -10.45
CA LEU A 186 -4.21 15.39 -9.60
C LEU A 186 -5.02 14.81 -8.44
N LEU A 187 -5.83 13.78 -8.68
CA LEU A 187 -6.55 13.07 -7.61
C LEU A 187 -5.58 12.44 -6.60
N ASP A 188 -4.52 11.80 -7.08
CA ASP A 188 -3.49 11.24 -6.21
C ASP A 188 -2.83 12.34 -5.37
N MET A 189 -2.53 13.50 -5.96
CA MET A 189 -1.95 14.65 -5.24
C MET A 189 -2.88 15.21 -4.16
N VAL A 190 -4.20 15.26 -4.41
CA VAL A 190 -5.19 15.66 -3.38
C VAL A 190 -5.13 14.72 -2.19
N HIS A 191 -5.07 13.38 -2.40
CA HIS A 191 -4.98 12.41 -1.31
C HIS A 191 -3.66 12.52 -0.52
N VAL A 192 -2.54 12.70 -1.22
CA VAL A 192 -1.25 12.97 -0.59
C VAL A 192 -1.30 14.27 0.23
N GLY A 193 -1.92 15.31 -0.30
CA GLY A 193 -2.14 16.58 0.42
C GLY A 193 -2.93 16.38 1.71
N ILE A 194 -4.03 15.62 1.67
CA ILE A 194 -4.81 15.26 2.85
C ILE A 194 -3.96 14.50 3.87
N MET A 195 -3.16 13.50 3.42
CA MET A 195 -2.28 12.74 4.32
C MET A 195 -1.23 13.62 4.98
N VAL A 196 -0.59 14.51 4.25
CA VAL A 196 0.41 15.45 4.81
C VAL A 196 -0.25 16.41 5.81
N TRP A 197 -1.42 16.96 5.47
CA TRP A 197 -2.19 17.83 6.36
C TRP A 197 -2.57 17.13 7.66
N THR A 198 -3.16 15.94 7.57
CA THR A 198 -3.58 15.16 8.74
C THR A 198 -2.38 14.72 9.59
N SER A 199 -1.25 14.39 8.97
CA SER A 199 -0.01 14.06 9.68
C SER A 199 0.53 15.26 10.45
N GLY A 200 0.57 16.43 9.83
CA GLY A 200 0.96 17.67 10.51
C GLY A 200 0.08 17.98 11.72
N PHE A 201 -1.22 17.77 11.57
CA PHE A 201 -2.17 17.96 12.69
C PHE A 201 -1.94 16.93 13.81
N MET A 202 -1.69 15.65 13.48
CA MET A 202 -1.36 14.62 14.47
C MET A 202 -0.07 14.95 15.23
N VAL A 203 0.96 15.44 14.55
CA VAL A 203 2.22 15.88 15.19
C VAL A 203 1.95 17.03 16.17
N LEU A 204 1.15 18.02 15.78
CA LEU A 204 0.79 19.14 16.66
C LEU A 204 0.02 18.68 17.91
N ILE A 205 -0.92 17.73 17.77
CA ILE A 205 -1.63 17.16 18.91
C ILE A 205 -0.66 16.43 19.83
N LEU A 206 0.23 15.59 19.28
CA LEU A 206 1.22 14.83 20.03
C LEU A 206 2.17 15.76 20.80
N TYR A 207 2.64 16.82 20.14
CA TYR A 207 3.49 17.84 20.76
C TYR A 207 2.79 18.56 21.93
N ARG A 208 1.54 18.99 21.73
CA ARG A 208 0.73 19.61 22.80
C ARG A 208 0.49 18.65 23.97
N HIS A 209 0.21 17.40 23.69
CA HIS A 209 0.02 16.38 24.71
C HIS A 209 1.32 16.14 25.50
N HIS A 210 2.46 16.07 24.82
CA HIS A 210 3.77 15.92 25.46
C HIS A 210 4.09 17.11 26.37
N GLN A 211 3.83 18.34 25.93
CA GLN A 211 4.02 19.52 26.76
C GLN A 211 3.14 19.49 28.02
N GLN A 212 1.85 19.14 27.90
CA GLN A 212 0.95 19.07 29.03
C GLN A 212 1.35 18.00 30.06
N THR A 213 1.83 16.84 29.58
CA THR A 213 2.29 15.75 30.45
C THR A 213 3.58 16.12 31.18
N HIS A 214 4.47 16.86 30.53
CA HIS A 214 5.71 17.34 31.14
C HIS A 214 5.45 18.35 32.26
N TYR A 215 4.41 19.19 32.14
CA TYR A 215 4.01 20.15 33.19
C TYR A 215 3.33 19.47 34.38
N ILE A 216 2.65 18.32 34.18
CA ILE A 216 1.84 17.66 35.23
C ILE A 216 2.65 16.56 35.95
N HIS A 217 3.66 15.94 35.29
CA HIS A 217 4.40 14.77 35.80
C HIS A 217 5.88 15.02 36.00
N GLN A 218 6.24 16.01 36.84
CA GLN A 218 7.60 16.14 37.30
C GLN A 218 8.04 15.00 38.26
N ASN A 219 7.13 14.11 38.66
CA ASN A 219 7.39 13.10 39.70
C ASN A 219 7.10 11.64 39.43
N ASN A 220 6.63 11.21 38.25
CA ASN A 220 6.45 9.77 38.01
C ASN A 220 6.72 9.40 36.53
N PHE A 221 7.90 8.88 36.28
CA PHE A 221 8.26 8.20 35.03
C PHE A 221 7.52 6.87 34.95
N THR A 222 6.44 6.76 34.23
CA THR A 222 5.93 5.49 33.70
C THR A 222 6.52 5.28 32.32
N PRO A 223 7.44 4.29 32.15
CA PRO A 223 7.98 3.95 30.84
C PRO A 223 6.97 3.14 30.06
N GLY A 224 6.13 3.79 29.30
CA GLY A 224 5.12 3.19 28.48
C GLY A 224 4.15 4.28 28.00
N GLY A 225 4.45 4.90 26.85
CA GLY A 225 3.54 5.87 26.27
C GLY A 225 2.15 5.30 26.15
N ALA A 226 1.13 6.12 26.40
CA ALA A 226 -0.28 5.72 26.30
C ALA A 226 -0.52 5.02 24.95
N PRO A 227 -1.38 3.98 24.89
CA PRO A 227 -1.65 3.22 23.67
C PRO A 227 -2.08 4.12 22.49
N GLU A 228 -2.69 5.26 22.80
CA GLU A 228 -3.02 6.30 21.81
C GLU A 228 -1.78 6.91 21.15
N THR A 229 -0.73 7.21 21.91
CA THR A 229 0.53 7.75 21.37
C THR A 229 1.20 6.76 20.43
N ARG A 230 1.20 5.47 20.77
CA ARG A 230 1.75 4.42 19.91
C ARG A 230 0.96 4.31 18.60
N ALA A 231 -0.37 4.36 18.65
CA ALA A 231 -1.20 4.34 17.46
C ALA A 231 -0.93 5.54 16.54
N ILE A 232 -0.76 6.74 17.11
CA ILE A 232 -0.38 7.95 16.34
C ILE A 232 0.97 7.76 15.66
N GLN A 233 1.98 7.33 16.40
CA GLN A 233 3.33 7.10 15.85
C GLN A 233 3.32 6.09 14.70
N THR A 234 2.54 5.01 14.85
CA THR A 234 2.38 4.00 13.79
C THR A 234 1.82 4.60 12.52
N ILE A 235 0.73 5.37 12.63
CA ILE A 235 0.09 5.97 11.45
C ILE A 235 0.98 7.07 10.85
N LEU A 236 1.67 7.86 11.66
CA LEU A 236 2.63 8.84 11.17
C LEU A 236 3.78 8.18 10.40
N LEU A 237 4.34 7.07 10.91
CA LEU A 237 5.35 6.29 10.21
C LEU A 237 4.82 5.73 8.90
N LEU A 238 3.61 5.16 8.92
CA LEU A 238 2.97 4.60 7.73
C LEU A 238 2.76 5.66 6.65
N VAL A 239 2.21 6.82 7.01
CA VAL A 239 1.96 7.92 6.07
C VAL A 239 3.27 8.52 5.57
N SER A 240 4.28 8.70 6.42
CA SER A 240 5.59 9.21 5.99
C SER A 240 6.27 8.28 4.98
N MET A 241 6.21 6.97 5.22
CA MET A 241 6.70 5.97 4.26
C MET A 241 5.91 6.01 2.95
N PHE A 242 4.58 6.12 3.01
CA PHE A 242 3.75 6.22 1.82
C PHE A 242 4.13 7.44 0.99
N VAL A 243 4.16 8.62 1.60
CA VAL A 243 4.49 9.88 0.93
C VAL A 243 5.90 9.81 0.32
N PHE A 244 6.87 9.28 1.06
CA PHE A 244 8.25 9.13 0.60
C PHE A 244 8.34 8.26 -0.66
N PHE A 245 7.82 7.02 -0.61
CA PHE A 245 7.87 6.13 -1.77
C PHE A 245 7.01 6.63 -2.92
N TYR A 246 5.88 7.27 -2.63
CA TYR A 246 5.02 7.86 -3.66
C TYR A 246 5.74 9.00 -4.40
N MET A 247 6.39 9.91 -3.69
CA MET A 247 7.11 11.05 -4.28
C MET A 247 8.26 10.56 -5.18
N ILE A 248 9.08 9.63 -4.69
CA ILE A 248 10.16 9.06 -5.49
C ILE A 248 9.62 8.39 -6.76
N ASN A 249 8.58 7.55 -6.60
CA ASN A 249 7.98 6.87 -7.75
C ASN A 249 7.36 7.86 -8.77
N SER A 250 6.78 8.96 -8.30
CA SER A 250 6.22 10.01 -9.17
C SER A 250 7.29 10.74 -9.95
N VAL A 251 8.42 11.06 -9.32
CA VAL A 251 9.58 11.67 -9.99
C VAL A 251 10.16 10.71 -11.04
N MET A 252 10.34 9.43 -10.69
CA MET A 252 10.85 8.42 -11.64
C MET A 252 9.89 8.19 -12.82
N SER A 253 8.58 8.16 -12.55
CA SER A 253 7.55 8.04 -13.60
C SER A 253 7.54 9.26 -14.50
N GLY A 254 7.70 10.46 -13.95
CA GLY A 254 7.86 11.71 -14.70
C GLY A 254 9.06 11.65 -15.62
N TYR A 255 10.23 11.25 -15.11
CA TYR A 255 11.45 11.09 -15.91
C TYR A 255 11.24 10.12 -17.09
N MET A 256 10.60 8.96 -16.84
CA MET A 256 10.30 7.97 -17.87
C MET A 256 9.35 8.49 -18.97
N ASN A 257 8.57 9.53 -18.69
CA ASN A 257 7.70 10.15 -19.71
C ASN A 257 8.45 11.04 -20.70
N PHE A 258 9.56 11.65 -20.28
CA PHE A 258 10.34 12.58 -21.11
C PHE A 258 11.56 11.92 -21.75
N PHE A 259 12.15 10.95 -21.07
CA PHE A 259 13.40 10.31 -21.51
C PHE A 259 13.20 8.81 -21.75
N LYS A 260 14.05 8.19 -22.57
CA LYS A 260 14.11 6.73 -22.70
C LYS A 260 14.91 6.16 -21.53
N PRO A 261 14.27 5.51 -20.55
CA PRO A 261 14.98 4.98 -19.41
C PRO A 261 15.78 3.73 -19.78
N SER A 262 16.88 3.51 -19.08
CA SER A 262 17.59 2.23 -19.12
C SER A 262 16.78 1.13 -18.42
N PRO A 263 16.93 -0.14 -18.75
CA PRO A 263 16.18 -1.23 -18.12
C PRO A 263 16.28 -1.26 -16.58
N TRP A 264 17.48 -1.03 -16.03
CA TRP A 264 17.69 -1.01 -14.58
C TRP A 264 16.86 0.10 -13.90
N PHE A 265 16.68 1.25 -14.54
CA PHE A 265 15.90 2.35 -14.01
C PHE A 265 14.42 1.99 -13.93
N VAL A 266 13.89 1.27 -14.93
CA VAL A 266 12.51 0.77 -14.92
C VAL A 266 12.30 -0.26 -13.82
N HIS A 267 13.25 -1.19 -13.61
CA HIS A 267 13.20 -2.16 -12.52
C HIS A 267 13.25 -1.47 -11.14
N THR A 268 14.13 -0.50 -10.97
CA THR A 268 14.23 0.28 -9.71
C THR A 268 12.94 1.04 -9.42
N SER A 269 12.34 1.70 -10.43
CA SER A 269 11.04 2.37 -10.27
C SER A 269 9.94 1.38 -9.89
N ALA A 270 9.92 0.20 -10.51
CA ALA A 270 8.95 -0.85 -10.19
C ALA A 270 9.11 -1.38 -8.75
N PHE A 271 10.35 -1.55 -8.29
CA PHE A 271 10.66 -1.94 -6.91
C PHE A 271 10.17 -0.90 -5.91
N LEU A 272 10.52 0.37 -6.10
CA LEU A 272 10.12 1.46 -5.21
C LEU A 272 8.59 1.64 -5.15
N ALA A 273 7.89 1.41 -6.27
CA ALA A 273 6.44 1.47 -6.32
C ALA A 273 5.74 0.42 -5.44
N ALA A 274 6.41 -0.70 -5.15
CA ALA A 274 5.88 -1.78 -4.33
C ALA A 274 6.39 -1.76 -2.86
N CYS A 275 7.39 -0.91 -2.55
CA CYS A 275 8.01 -0.87 -1.21
C CYS A 275 7.01 -0.56 -0.10
N TYR A 276 6.13 0.43 -0.30
CA TYR A 276 5.11 0.74 0.70
C TYR A 276 4.23 -0.47 1.02
N SER A 277 3.71 -1.14 -0.01
CA SER A 277 2.84 -2.31 0.17
C SER A 277 3.56 -3.49 0.82
N ALA A 278 4.88 -3.61 0.63
CA ALA A 278 5.68 -4.65 1.25
C ALA A 278 6.03 -4.33 2.71
N CYS A 279 6.30 -3.06 3.05
CA CYS A 279 6.76 -2.65 4.38
C CYS A 279 5.60 -2.37 5.36
N SER A 280 4.46 -1.90 4.87
CA SER A 280 3.31 -1.50 5.71
C SER A 280 2.82 -2.56 6.71
N PRO A 281 2.73 -3.87 6.40
CA PRO A 281 2.26 -4.85 7.35
C PRO A 281 3.19 -4.99 8.57
N PHE A 282 4.50 -4.83 8.38
CA PHE A 282 5.45 -4.92 9.49
C PHE A 282 5.30 -3.76 10.47
N VAL A 283 4.98 -2.58 9.98
CA VAL A 283 4.69 -1.41 10.83
C VAL A 283 3.49 -1.71 11.74
N PHE A 284 2.42 -2.30 11.20
CA PHE A 284 1.26 -2.70 12.01
C PHE A 284 1.56 -3.84 12.97
N ILE A 285 2.24 -4.90 12.51
CA ILE A 285 2.60 -6.06 13.34
C ILE A 285 3.46 -5.65 14.53
N MET A 286 4.44 -4.76 14.31
CA MET A 286 5.33 -4.29 15.38
C MET A 286 4.62 -3.34 16.35
N SER A 287 3.58 -2.66 15.93
CA SER A 287 2.85 -1.69 16.74
C SER A 287 1.80 -2.32 17.63
N ASP A 288 1.20 -3.44 17.21
CA ASP A 288 0.15 -4.13 17.95
C ASP A 288 0.71 -5.42 18.58
N SER A 289 0.75 -5.43 19.92
CA SER A 289 1.23 -6.58 20.69
C SER A 289 0.38 -7.84 20.53
N GLN A 290 -0.91 -7.71 20.21
CA GLN A 290 -1.80 -8.85 19.96
C GLN A 290 -1.48 -9.48 18.61
N VAL A 291 -1.33 -8.67 17.58
CA VAL A 291 -0.92 -9.12 16.24
C VAL A 291 0.46 -9.76 16.30
N LEU A 292 1.40 -9.14 17.00
CA LEU A 292 2.76 -9.68 17.16
C LEU A 292 2.74 -11.06 17.82
N ARG A 293 1.97 -11.24 18.91
CA ARG A 293 1.82 -12.55 19.59
C ARG A 293 1.21 -13.59 18.64
N TYR A 294 0.19 -13.22 17.88
CA TYR A 294 -0.41 -14.10 16.88
C TYR A 294 0.63 -14.57 15.85
N CYS A 295 1.41 -13.67 15.30
CA CYS A 295 2.45 -13.98 14.32
C CYS A 295 3.53 -14.90 14.92
N VAL A 296 3.99 -14.64 16.15
CA VAL A 296 4.97 -15.47 16.84
C VAL A 296 4.43 -16.89 17.11
N THR A 297 3.19 -17.00 17.60
CA THR A 297 2.55 -18.29 17.85
C THR A 297 2.35 -19.09 16.55
N PHE A 298 1.93 -18.42 15.49
CA PHE A 298 1.77 -19.02 14.16
C PHE A 298 3.12 -19.54 13.63
N TRP A 299 4.19 -18.77 13.79
CA TRP A 299 5.53 -19.16 13.40
C TRP A 299 6.06 -20.37 14.19
N GLN A 300 5.81 -20.41 15.50
CA GLN A 300 6.17 -21.54 16.35
C GLN A 300 5.44 -22.83 15.95
N ARG A 301 4.15 -22.73 15.60
CA ARG A 301 3.35 -23.87 15.12
C ARG A 301 3.87 -24.45 13.80
N ILE A 302 4.39 -23.60 12.91
CA ILE A 302 4.97 -24.04 11.63
C ILE A 302 6.35 -24.66 11.85
N LYS A 303 7.16 -24.13 12.77
CA LYS A 303 8.48 -24.67 13.07
C LYS A 303 8.45 -26.06 13.71
N ALA A 304 7.48 -26.32 14.57
CA ALA A 304 7.39 -27.59 15.30
C ALA A 304 7.39 -28.85 14.38
N PRO A 305 6.52 -28.94 13.35
CA PRO A 305 6.52 -30.11 12.46
C PRO A 305 7.73 -30.17 11.51
N ILE A 306 8.33 -29.01 11.15
CA ILE A 306 9.53 -28.99 10.30
C ILE A 306 10.75 -29.54 11.07
N LEU A 307 10.85 -29.21 12.35
CA LEU A 307 11.94 -29.71 13.22
C LEU A 307 11.82 -31.21 13.47
N THR A 308 10.61 -31.75 13.64
CA THR A 308 10.35 -33.18 13.78
C THR A 308 10.65 -33.97 12.50
N LEU A 309 10.40 -33.39 11.32
CA LEU A 309 10.73 -33.98 10.01
C LEU A 309 12.24 -33.92 9.69
N ALA A 310 12.98 -32.96 10.25
CA ALA A 310 14.43 -32.82 10.02
C ALA A 310 15.29 -33.62 10.99
N LEU A 311 14.72 -34.13 12.10
CA LEU A 311 15.39 -34.89 13.13
C LEU A 311 15.02 -36.40 13.14
N GLY A 312 14.08 -36.83 12.30
CA GLY A 312 13.72 -38.23 12.06
C GLY A 312 14.17 -38.67 10.67
#